data_fff6ac4f51abd23a6ddd79767408b140
#
_entry.id   fff6ac4f51abd23a6ddd79767408b140
#
_cell.length_a   1.000
_cell.length_b   1.000
_cell.length_c   1.000
_cell.angle_alpha   90.00
_cell.angle_beta   90.00
_cell.angle_gamma   90.00
#
_symmetry.space_group_name_H-M   'P 1'
#
loop_
_entity.id
_entity.type
_entity.pdbx_description
1 polymer ?
#
loop_
_entity_poly.entity_id
_entity_poly.type
_entity_poly.pdbx_seq_one_letter_code
_entity_poly.pdbx_strand_id
1 'polypeptide(L)'
;MSVANFKDIFKGLDRARGVTYVDKKGEDGQKIKGKSFVTREKVTDDLWNKHLQGIEPSLGIIPINDDNKCRWGCIDIDSYAGFDHKKLIQQIKLLKFPLVVCRSKSGGAHVFLFSENFVEAKTMRDKLNQIRAVLGFGSAEVFPKQIEL
;
A
#
# COMPACT_ATOMS: atom_id res chain seq x y z
N MET A 1 -6.09 -6.18 16.06
CA MET A 1 -4.63 -5.97 15.86
C MET A 1 -4.22 -4.74 16.65
N SER A 2 -3.14 -4.82 17.44
CA SER A 2 -2.64 -3.66 18.18
C SER A 2 -1.91 -2.67 17.24
N VAL A 3 -1.84 -1.38 17.65
CA VAL A 3 -1.05 -0.36 16.92
C VAL A 3 0.39 -0.80 16.73
N ALA A 4 1.01 -1.39 17.75
CA ALA A 4 2.38 -1.89 17.70
C ALA A 4 2.58 -2.95 16.61
N ASN A 5 1.66 -3.91 16.49
CA ASN A 5 1.71 -4.94 15.46
C ASN A 5 1.53 -4.36 14.06
N PHE A 6 0.59 -3.42 13.90
CA PHE A 6 0.35 -2.76 12.62
C PHE A 6 1.57 -1.96 12.16
N LYS A 7 2.16 -1.20 13.07
CA LYS A 7 3.40 -0.45 12.83
C LYS A 7 4.56 -1.38 12.46
N ASP A 8 4.69 -2.54 13.11
CA ASP A 8 5.75 -3.50 12.80
C ASP A 8 5.60 -4.11 11.40
N ILE A 9 4.38 -4.45 10.98
CA ILE A 9 4.09 -5.01 9.65
C ILE A 9 4.41 -4.00 8.54
N PHE A 10 4.05 -2.72 8.73
CA PHE A 10 4.22 -1.67 7.74
C PHE A 10 5.47 -0.81 7.93
N LYS A 11 6.50 -1.33 8.54
CA LYS A 11 7.80 -0.64 8.64
C LYS A 11 8.31 -0.19 7.27
N GLY A 12 8.87 1.00 7.23
CA GLY A 12 9.47 1.60 6.04
C GLY A 12 10.41 2.73 6.43
N LEU A 13 10.44 3.80 5.67
CA LEU A 13 11.26 4.98 5.94
C LEU A 13 10.69 5.78 7.12
N ASP A 14 11.54 6.07 8.12
CA ASP A 14 11.11 6.81 9.32
C ASP A 14 11.24 8.32 9.20
N ARG A 15 12.17 8.83 8.36
CA ARG A 15 12.52 10.26 8.25
C ARG A 15 11.68 11.06 7.26
N ALA A 16 10.80 10.39 6.53
CA ALA A 16 9.86 11.02 5.61
C ALA A 16 8.58 10.18 5.51
N ARG A 17 7.48 10.81 5.17
CA ARG A 17 6.17 10.17 5.10
C ARG A 17 5.25 10.84 4.08
N GLY A 18 4.28 10.10 3.63
CA GLY A 18 3.14 10.64 2.89
C GLY A 18 2.11 11.25 3.84
N VAL A 19 1.42 12.26 3.35
CA VAL A 19 0.31 12.94 4.01
C VAL A 19 -0.85 13.01 3.02
N THR A 20 -2.04 12.58 3.44
CA THR A 20 -3.23 12.64 2.60
C THR A 20 -4.40 13.23 3.36
N TYR A 21 -5.00 14.29 2.79
CA TYR A 21 -6.29 14.85 3.19
C TYR A 21 -7.35 14.40 2.18
N VAL A 22 -8.54 14.06 2.65
CA VAL A 22 -9.67 13.68 1.81
C VAL A 22 -10.68 14.81 1.81
N ASP A 23 -10.84 15.52 0.67
CA ASP A 23 -11.68 16.72 0.59
C ASP A 23 -13.17 16.40 0.61
N LYS A 24 -13.61 15.33 -0.07
CA LYS A 24 -15.02 14.91 -0.14
C LYS A 24 -15.12 13.41 -0.36
N LYS A 25 -16.15 12.78 0.21
CA LYS A 25 -16.56 11.43 -0.18
C LYS A 25 -17.07 11.51 -1.62
N GLY A 26 -16.45 10.78 -2.54
CA GLY A 26 -16.98 10.59 -3.89
C GLY A 26 -18.25 9.76 -3.87
N GLU A 27 -19.07 9.89 -4.92
CA GLU A 27 -20.16 8.95 -5.19
C GLU A 27 -19.59 7.55 -5.47
N ASP A 28 -20.41 6.51 -5.28
CA ASP A 28 -19.99 5.13 -5.54
C ASP A 28 -19.44 4.98 -6.97
N GLY A 29 -18.26 4.37 -7.07
CA GLY A 29 -17.57 4.16 -8.34
C GLY A 29 -16.75 5.33 -8.86
N GLN A 30 -16.61 6.43 -8.11
CA GLN A 30 -15.77 7.58 -8.46
C GLN A 30 -14.52 7.65 -7.58
N LYS A 31 -13.44 8.17 -8.16
CA LYS A 31 -12.21 8.45 -7.41
C LYS A 31 -12.47 9.52 -6.35
N ILE A 32 -12.17 9.21 -5.09
CA ILE A 32 -12.25 10.17 -3.99
C ILE A 32 -11.15 11.23 -4.20
N LYS A 33 -11.58 12.49 -4.31
CA LYS A 33 -10.66 13.63 -4.41
C LYS A 33 -9.99 13.89 -3.07
N GLY A 34 -8.72 14.28 -3.12
CA GLY A 34 -7.95 14.65 -1.94
C GLY A 34 -6.61 15.24 -2.33
N LYS A 35 -5.91 15.78 -1.34
CA LYS A 35 -4.56 16.34 -1.48
C LYS A 35 -3.56 15.38 -0.83
N SER A 36 -2.58 14.92 -1.62
CA SER A 36 -1.50 14.05 -1.13
C SER A 36 -0.14 14.67 -1.47
N PHE A 37 0.79 14.60 -0.52
CA PHE A 37 2.17 15.06 -0.69
C PHE A 37 3.10 14.28 0.24
N VAL A 38 4.40 14.39 0.01
CA VAL A 38 5.44 13.83 0.87
C VAL A 38 6.06 14.94 1.71
N THR A 39 6.25 14.70 3.00
CA THR A 39 7.00 15.58 3.90
C THR A 39 8.25 14.87 4.44
N ARG A 40 9.30 15.66 4.71
CA ARG A 40 10.55 15.17 5.34
C ARG A 40 10.48 15.23 6.86
N GLU A 41 9.34 14.87 7.40
CA GLU A 41 9.12 14.78 8.85
C GLU A 41 9.05 13.34 9.29
N LYS A 42 9.52 13.09 10.51
CA LYS A 42 9.52 11.75 11.09
C LYS A 42 8.12 11.16 11.23
N VAL A 43 8.05 9.85 11.05
CA VAL A 43 6.90 9.05 11.44
C VAL A 43 6.89 8.89 12.95
N THR A 44 5.79 9.28 13.61
CA THR A 44 5.63 9.20 15.07
C THR A 44 4.53 8.24 15.48
N ASP A 45 4.55 7.78 16.72
CA ASP A 45 3.50 6.91 17.26
C ASP A 45 2.14 7.61 17.30
N ASP A 46 2.11 8.93 17.54
CA ASP A 46 0.87 9.72 17.48
C ASP A 46 0.24 9.70 16.08
N LEU A 47 1.05 9.79 15.03
CA LEU A 47 0.56 9.68 13.63
C LEU A 47 -0.03 8.30 13.34
N TRP A 48 0.59 7.23 13.83
CA TRP A 48 0.05 5.89 13.71
C TRP A 48 -1.29 5.75 14.43
N ASN A 49 -1.38 6.25 15.68
CA ASN A 49 -2.61 6.22 16.45
C ASN A 49 -3.74 6.97 15.75
N LYS A 50 -3.48 8.19 15.28
CA LYS A 50 -4.46 9.01 14.55
C LYS A 50 -4.92 8.32 13.26
N HIS A 51 -3.98 7.77 12.47
CA HIS A 51 -4.30 7.06 11.25
C HIS A 51 -5.25 5.87 11.48
N LEU A 52 -4.97 5.05 12.49
CA LEU A 52 -5.80 3.89 12.82
C LEU A 52 -7.15 4.26 13.42
N GLN A 53 -7.29 5.46 13.96
CA GLN A 53 -8.56 6.04 14.43
C GLN A 53 -9.34 6.75 13.30
N GLY A 54 -8.80 6.81 12.09
CA GLY A 54 -9.42 7.52 10.97
C GLY A 54 -9.36 9.05 11.08
N ILE A 55 -8.43 9.57 11.90
CA ILE A 55 -8.22 11.02 12.08
C ILE A 55 -7.29 11.53 10.98
N GLU A 56 -7.72 12.55 10.24
CA GLU A 56 -6.90 13.17 9.20
C GLU A 56 -5.78 14.07 9.76
N PRO A 57 -4.68 14.21 9.02
CA PRO A 57 -4.38 13.59 7.74
C PRO A 57 -4.04 12.10 7.84
N SER A 58 -4.35 11.33 6.79
CA SER A 58 -3.93 9.92 6.70
C SER A 58 -2.42 9.83 6.56
N LEU A 59 -1.83 8.84 7.23
CA LEU A 59 -0.40 8.55 7.19
C LEU A 59 -0.08 7.65 5.99
N GLY A 60 0.87 8.05 5.17
CA GLY A 60 1.47 7.21 4.13
C GLY A 60 2.88 6.77 4.54
N ILE A 61 3.13 5.47 4.54
CA ILE A 61 4.46 4.93 4.79
C ILE A 61 5.17 4.69 3.45
N ILE A 62 6.40 5.16 3.34
CA ILE A 62 7.28 4.88 2.21
C ILE A 62 7.93 3.52 2.47
N PRO A 63 7.68 2.50 1.63
CA PRO A 63 8.12 1.12 1.92
C PRO A 63 9.63 0.94 1.99
N ILE A 64 10.37 1.65 1.16
CA ILE A 64 11.84 1.56 1.07
C ILE A 64 12.49 2.32 2.25
N ASN A 65 13.46 1.70 2.91
CA ASN A 65 14.24 2.29 3.99
C ASN A 65 15.59 2.87 3.49
N ASP A 66 16.40 3.43 4.40
CA ASP A 66 17.69 4.04 4.07
C ASP A 66 18.73 3.03 3.52
N ASP A 67 18.53 1.74 3.72
CA ASP A 67 19.38 0.66 3.16
C ASP A 67 18.87 0.15 1.79
N ASN A 68 17.95 0.86 1.15
CA ASN A 68 17.29 0.46 -0.09
C ASN A 68 16.56 -0.90 0.00
N LYS A 69 16.04 -1.23 1.18
CA LYS A 69 15.32 -2.46 1.49
C LYS A 69 13.90 -2.18 1.95
N CYS A 70 13.03 -3.18 1.81
CA CYS A 70 11.67 -3.13 2.30
C CYS A 70 11.22 -4.48 2.86
N ARG A 71 10.19 -4.48 3.70
CA ARG A 71 9.52 -5.68 4.23
C ARG A 71 8.16 -5.92 3.61
N TRP A 72 7.66 -4.98 2.86
CA TRP A 72 6.39 -5.09 2.18
C TRP A 72 6.40 -4.29 0.88
N GLY A 73 5.50 -4.67 0.00
CA GLY A 73 5.19 -3.94 -1.21
C GLY A 73 3.71 -4.05 -1.52
N CYS A 74 3.26 -3.30 -2.48
CA CYS A 74 1.85 -3.20 -2.82
C CYS A 74 1.65 -3.04 -4.33
N ILE A 75 0.62 -3.73 -4.85
CA ILE A 75 0.04 -3.44 -6.16
C ILE A 75 -1.21 -2.59 -5.91
N ASP A 76 -1.28 -1.40 -6.48
CA ASP A 76 -2.40 -0.49 -6.34
C ASP A 76 -3.32 -0.60 -7.56
N ILE A 77 -4.48 -1.24 -7.38
CA ILE A 77 -5.45 -1.47 -8.43
C ILE A 77 -6.51 -0.38 -8.36
N ASP A 78 -6.42 0.53 -9.32
CA ASP A 78 -7.32 1.67 -9.49
C ASP A 78 -8.51 1.31 -10.39
N SER A 79 -9.36 0.39 -9.92
CA SER A 79 -10.61 0.06 -10.59
C SER A 79 -11.76 0.28 -9.61
N TYR A 80 -12.55 1.33 -9.82
CA TYR A 80 -13.48 1.82 -8.80
C TYR A 80 -14.91 1.30 -8.97
N ALA A 81 -15.40 1.26 -10.22
CA ALA A 81 -16.76 0.86 -10.52
C ALA A 81 -16.87 -0.66 -10.66
N GLY A 82 -17.60 -1.30 -9.74
CA GLY A 82 -17.92 -2.73 -9.83
C GLY A 82 -16.73 -3.67 -9.72
N PHE A 83 -15.65 -3.26 -9.03
CA PHE A 83 -14.47 -4.11 -8.86
C PHE A 83 -14.82 -5.34 -8.01
N ASP A 84 -14.54 -6.54 -8.55
CA ASP A 84 -14.83 -7.80 -7.89
C ASP A 84 -13.66 -8.31 -7.05
N HIS A 85 -13.62 -7.88 -5.78
CA HIS A 85 -12.60 -8.32 -4.82
C HIS A 85 -12.63 -9.84 -4.57
N LYS A 86 -13.81 -10.46 -4.59
CA LYS A 86 -13.94 -11.92 -4.36
C LYS A 86 -13.29 -12.70 -5.48
N LYS A 87 -13.49 -12.29 -6.73
CA LYS A 87 -12.85 -12.89 -7.90
C LYS A 87 -11.33 -12.80 -7.83
N LEU A 88 -10.80 -11.62 -7.46
CA LEU A 88 -9.36 -11.42 -7.27
C LEU A 88 -8.80 -12.35 -6.18
N ILE A 89 -9.48 -12.45 -5.03
CA ILE A 89 -9.06 -13.33 -3.92
C ILE A 89 -9.07 -14.79 -4.35
N GLN A 90 -10.09 -15.23 -5.10
CA GLN A 90 -10.16 -16.60 -5.62
C GLN A 90 -9.00 -16.90 -6.56
N GLN A 91 -8.67 -15.98 -7.47
CA GLN A 91 -7.54 -16.12 -8.39
C GLN A 91 -6.21 -16.22 -7.64
N ILE A 92 -5.99 -15.35 -6.65
CA ILE A 92 -4.81 -15.38 -5.79
C ILE A 92 -4.67 -16.72 -5.07
N LYS A 93 -5.77 -17.26 -4.52
CA LYS A 93 -5.78 -18.56 -3.85
C LYS A 93 -5.46 -19.72 -4.80
N LEU A 94 -6.03 -19.72 -6.01
CA LEU A 94 -5.76 -20.73 -7.03
C LEU A 94 -4.29 -20.72 -7.46
N LEU A 95 -3.69 -19.54 -7.58
CA LEU A 95 -2.28 -19.39 -7.93
C LEU A 95 -1.34 -19.60 -6.73
N LYS A 96 -1.88 -19.79 -5.53
CA LYS A 96 -1.13 -19.93 -4.27
C LYS A 96 -0.17 -18.79 -3.99
N PHE A 97 -0.53 -17.57 -4.37
CA PHE A 97 0.26 -16.40 -4.04
C PHE A 97 0.03 -15.97 -2.58
N PRO A 98 1.09 -15.66 -1.82
CA PRO A 98 0.99 -15.22 -0.42
C PRO A 98 0.65 -13.72 -0.33
N LEU A 99 -0.50 -13.34 -0.87
CA LEU A 99 -0.93 -11.95 -0.99
C LEU A 99 -2.11 -11.66 -0.07
N VAL A 100 -2.15 -10.42 0.45
CA VAL A 100 -3.26 -9.89 1.24
C VAL A 100 -3.96 -8.81 0.43
N VAL A 101 -5.28 -8.95 0.25
CA VAL A 101 -6.10 -7.98 -0.47
C VAL A 101 -6.85 -7.12 0.51
N CYS A 102 -6.66 -5.80 0.40
CA CYS A 102 -7.42 -4.81 1.14
C CYS A 102 -8.20 -3.93 0.17
N ARG A 103 -9.42 -3.55 0.54
CA ARG A 103 -10.21 -2.59 -0.21
C ARG A 103 -9.60 -1.20 -0.06
N SER A 104 -9.37 -0.49 -1.18
CA SER A 104 -8.93 0.91 -1.14
C SER A 104 -10.11 1.85 -0.84
N LYS A 105 -9.81 3.07 -0.40
CA LYS A 105 -10.82 4.08 -0.07
C LYS A 105 -11.77 4.42 -1.24
N SER A 106 -11.31 4.28 -2.47
CA SER A 106 -12.07 4.58 -3.69
C SER A 106 -12.76 3.34 -4.29
N GLY A 107 -12.69 2.18 -3.63
CA GLY A 107 -13.35 0.94 -4.06
C GLY A 107 -12.49 0.02 -4.92
N GLY A 108 -11.26 0.39 -5.26
CA GLY A 108 -10.28 -0.51 -5.86
C GLY A 108 -9.62 -1.44 -4.82
N ALA A 109 -8.42 -1.91 -5.07
CA ALA A 109 -7.73 -2.82 -4.17
C ALA A 109 -6.26 -2.45 -3.98
N HIS A 110 -5.79 -2.61 -2.74
CA HIS A 110 -4.37 -2.69 -2.41
C HIS A 110 -4.03 -4.17 -2.19
N VAL A 111 -3.11 -4.69 -2.99
CA VAL A 111 -2.66 -6.08 -2.90
C VAL A 111 -1.26 -6.09 -2.33
N PHE A 112 -1.14 -6.53 -1.07
CA PHE A 112 0.12 -6.50 -0.33
C PHE A 112 0.87 -7.82 -0.41
N LEU A 113 2.18 -7.70 -0.56
CA LEU A 113 3.15 -8.78 -0.35
C LEU A 113 4.04 -8.41 0.83
N PHE A 114 4.08 -9.27 1.85
CA PHE A 114 4.91 -9.10 3.03
C PHE A 114 6.09 -10.07 3.00
N SER A 115 7.22 -9.63 3.53
CA SER A 115 8.40 -10.45 3.75
C SER A 115 8.73 -10.50 5.24
N GLU A 116 9.16 -11.65 5.72
CA GLU A 116 9.59 -11.84 7.11
C GLU A 116 10.81 -10.98 7.45
N ASN A 117 11.73 -10.87 6.49
CA ASN A 117 12.94 -10.06 6.61
C ASN A 117 12.94 -8.91 5.60
N PHE A 118 13.80 -7.92 5.82
CA PHE A 118 14.06 -6.88 4.83
C PHE A 118 14.72 -7.49 3.59
N VAL A 119 14.16 -7.20 2.42
CA VAL A 119 14.68 -7.60 1.11
C VAL A 119 15.01 -6.36 0.29
N GLU A 120 15.87 -6.50 -0.71
CA GLU A 120 16.16 -5.41 -1.65
C GLU A 120 14.87 -4.88 -2.28
N ALA A 121 14.70 -3.56 -2.32
CA ALA A 121 13.51 -2.93 -2.91
C ALA A 121 13.33 -3.33 -4.38
N LYS A 122 14.43 -3.51 -5.12
CA LYS A 122 14.40 -4.03 -6.49
C LYS A 122 13.78 -5.42 -6.56
N THR A 123 14.17 -6.33 -5.69
CA THR A 123 13.64 -7.71 -5.64
C THR A 123 12.13 -7.71 -5.37
N MET A 124 11.68 -6.92 -4.40
CA MET A 124 10.25 -6.77 -4.09
C MET A 124 9.48 -6.22 -5.29
N ARG A 125 9.98 -5.14 -5.89
CA ARG A 125 9.34 -4.52 -7.05
C ARG A 125 9.26 -5.44 -8.26
N ASP A 126 10.34 -6.15 -8.56
CA ASP A 126 10.38 -7.07 -9.70
C ASP A 126 9.39 -8.24 -9.49
N LYS A 127 9.31 -8.76 -8.26
CA LYS A 127 8.33 -9.80 -7.91
C LYS A 127 6.89 -9.33 -8.06
N LEU A 128 6.58 -8.15 -7.57
CA LEU A 128 5.23 -7.57 -7.70
C LEU A 128 4.87 -7.25 -9.16
N ASN A 129 5.84 -6.82 -9.99
CA ASN A 129 5.64 -6.63 -11.42
C ASN A 129 5.26 -7.95 -12.12
N GLN A 130 5.92 -9.05 -11.78
CA GLN A 130 5.57 -10.37 -12.29
C GLN A 130 4.17 -10.79 -11.85
N ILE A 131 3.85 -10.63 -10.56
CA ILE A 131 2.55 -11.00 -9.98
C ILE A 131 1.42 -10.19 -10.63
N ARG A 132 1.55 -8.86 -10.77
CA ARG A 132 0.50 -8.05 -11.38
C ARG A 132 0.22 -8.44 -12.83
N ALA A 133 1.26 -8.80 -13.58
CA ALA A 133 1.10 -9.28 -14.95
C ALA A 133 0.32 -10.60 -15.00
N VAL A 134 0.65 -11.57 -14.14
CA VAL A 134 -0.08 -12.85 -14.04
C VAL A 134 -1.53 -12.64 -13.62
N LEU A 135 -1.80 -11.68 -12.71
CA LEU A 135 -3.17 -11.36 -12.27
C LEU A 135 -3.98 -10.56 -13.31
N GLY A 136 -3.36 -10.11 -14.41
CA GLY A 136 -4.02 -9.32 -15.45
C GLY A 136 -4.10 -7.82 -15.16
N PHE A 137 -3.28 -7.30 -14.25
CA PHE A 137 -3.23 -5.88 -13.87
C PHE A 137 -1.89 -5.22 -14.27
N GLY A 138 -1.41 -5.50 -15.48
CA GLY A 138 -0.09 -5.03 -15.94
C GLY A 138 0.15 -3.52 -15.93
N SER A 139 -0.92 -2.70 -15.89
CA SER A 139 -0.85 -1.24 -15.79
C SER A 139 -0.97 -0.69 -14.37
N ALA A 140 -1.28 -1.53 -13.37
CA ALA A 140 -1.40 -1.11 -11.98
C ALA A 140 -0.07 -0.59 -11.43
N GLU A 141 -0.11 0.43 -10.56
CA GLU A 141 1.08 0.91 -9.87
C GLU A 141 1.62 -0.13 -8.90
N VAL A 142 2.94 -0.15 -8.73
CA VAL A 142 3.64 -1.01 -7.78
C VAL A 142 4.49 -0.17 -6.84
N PHE A 143 4.42 -0.49 -5.56
CA PHE A 143 5.26 0.09 -4.51
C PHE A 143 6.17 -0.98 -3.89
N PRO A 144 7.44 -0.69 -3.62
CA PRO A 144 8.11 0.61 -3.81
C PRO A 144 8.22 1.00 -5.29
N LYS A 145 8.00 2.30 -5.59
CA LYS A 145 8.18 2.85 -6.95
C LYS A 145 9.65 2.94 -7.34
N GLN A 146 10.46 3.31 -6.37
CA GLN A 146 11.92 3.45 -6.52
C GLN A 146 12.65 2.27 -5.85
N ILE A 147 13.84 1.99 -6.31
CA ILE A 147 14.72 0.93 -5.78
C ILE A 147 15.90 1.49 -4.98
N GLU A 148 16.09 2.80 -5.06
CA GLU A 148 17.10 3.58 -4.31
C GLU A 148 16.45 4.86 -3.80
N LEU A 149 16.92 5.34 -2.63
CA LEU A 149 16.52 6.59 -2.01
C LEU A 149 17.42 7.75 -2.44
#